data_145c8ec74d81b36b97f10c50f4f72380
#
_entry.id   145c8ec74d81b36b97f10c50f4f72380
#
_cell.length_a   1.000
_cell.length_b   1.000
_cell.length_c   1.000
_cell.angle_alpha   90.00
_cell.angle_beta   90.00
_cell.angle_gamma   90.00
#
_symmetry.space_group_name_H-M   'P 1'
#
loop_
_entity.id
_entity.type
_entity.pdbx_description
1 polymer ?
#
loop_
_entity_poly.entity_id
_entity_poly.type
_entity_poly.pdbx_seq_one_letter_code
_entity_poly.pdbx_strand_id
1 'polypeptide(L)'
;DDLSVIQEGANDMFFVVEVTGETDPRSRDLAEIRTRAIGDWKLVEAIKAAREEATALSVDEAAFAASAETTAFRRTGTGLDHEAARLIASAAFGQDIGENRVVETGSEAIAVRTETITPAEESELTETAQLLRNFTTRAIQQDILGTLSADLSRTHDLQIRLGGVQQLLIGTQ
;
A
#
# COMPACT_ATOMS: atom_id res chain seq x y z
N ASP A 1 20.41 -4.02 -34.32
CA ASP A 1 21.38 -4.12 -33.21
C ASP A 1 20.91 -3.21 -32.12
N ASP A 2 20.09 -3.73 -31.25
CA ASP A 2 19.49 -2.94 -30.20
C ASP A 2 20.26 -3.11 -28.88
N LEU A 3 20.58 -1.99 -28.33
CA LEU A 3 21.60 -1.76 -27.32
C LEU A 3 21.22 -2.40 -25.98
N SER A 4 22.14 -3.17 -25.46
CA SER A 4 22.16 -3.57 -24.07
C SER A 4 22.00 -2.37 -23.15
N VAL A 5 20.93 -2.33 -22.38
CA VAL A 5 20.71 -1.31 -21.36
C VAL A 5 21.43 -1.74 -20.09
N ILE A 6 22.38 -0.96 -19.63
CA ILE A 6 23.02 -1.15 -18.33
C ILE A 6 22.04 -0.66 -17.28
N GLN A 7 21.56 -1.55 -16.44
CA GLN A 7 20.73 -1.21 -15.29
C GLN A 7 21.52 -1.37 -14.00
N GLU A 8 21.43 -0.37 -13.15
CA GLU A 8 21.96 -0.41 -11.80
C GLU A 8 20.97 -1.11 -10.89
N GLY A 9 21.39 -2.22 -10.33
CA GLY A 9 20.60 -3.01 -9.37
C GLY A 9 20.92 -2.60 -7.93
N ALA A 10 20.18 -3.17 -6.97
CA ALA A 10 20.49 -3.01 -5.56
C ALA A 10 21.88 -3.62 -5.23
N ASN A 11 22.62 -3.00 -4.31
CA ASN A 11 23.95 -3.44 -3.85
C ASN A 11 25.11 -3.27 -4.86
N ASP A 12 25.16 -2.15 -5.60
CA ASP A 12 26.24 -1.84 -6.54
C ASP A 12 26.48 -2.91 -7.62
N MET A 13 25.48 -3.74 -7.90
CA MET A 13 25.56 -4.72 -8.98
C MET A 13 25.07 -4.11 -10.29
N PHE A 14 25.88 -4.24 -11.34
CA PHE A 14 25.51 -3.86 -12.69
C PHE A 14 25.20 -5.12 -13.50
N PHE A 15 24.11 -5.08 -14.25
CA PHE A 15 23.78 -6.15 -15.18
C PHE A 15 23.48 -5.59 -16.56
N VAL A 16 23.85 -6.37 -17.55
CA VAL A 16 23.60 -6.10 -18.97
C VAL A 16 22.56 -7.07 -19.45
N VAL A 17 21.51 -6.57 -20.08
CA VAL A 17 20.44 -7.38 -20.64
C VAL A 17 20.51 -7.30 -22.16
N GLU A 18 20.59 -8.44 -22.81
CA GLU A 18 20.50 -8.59 -24.26
C GLU A 18 19.16 -9.27 -24.59
N VAL A 19 18.38 -8.67 -25.48
CA VAL A 19 17.17 -9.30 -26.00
C VAL A 19 17.55 -10.23 -27.14
N THR A 20 17.50 -11.54 -26.90
CA THR A 20 17.89 -12.56 -27.87
C THR A 20 16.74 -13.03 -28.76
N GLY A 21 15.52 -12.58 -28.50
CA GLY A 21 14.34 -12.89 -29.32
C GLY A 21 13.10 -12.21 -28.80
N GLU A 22 12.18 -11.97 -29.70
CA GLU A 22 10.85 -11.43 -29.43
C GLU A 22 9.80 -12.42 -29.93
N THR A 23 8.74 -12.61 -29.17
CA THR A 23 7.60 -13.45 -29.57
C THR A 23 6.35 -12.60 -29.59
N ASP A 24 5.66 -12.59 -30.70
CA ASP A 24 4.39 -11.87 -30.85
C ASP A 24 3.37 -12.30 -29.79
N PRO A 25 2.55 -11.34 -29.29
CA PRO A 25 1.48 -11.66 -28.36
C PRO A 25 0.50 -12.64 -28.98
N ARG A 26 0.32 -13.80 -28.34
CA ARG A 26 -0.65 -14.83 -28.77
C ARG A 26 -1.42 -15.38 -27.58
N SER A 27 -2.64 -15.85 -27.86
CA SER A 27 -3.35 -16.68 -26.89
C SER A 27 -2.59 -17.99 -26.69
N ARG A 28 -2.43 -18.39 -25.44
CA ARG A 28 -1.80 -19.69 -25.12
C ARG A 28 -2.84 -20.79 -25.15
N ASP A 29 -2.46 -21.95 -25.64
CA ASP A 29 -3.32 -23.12 -25.61
C ASP A 29 -3.51 -23.63 -24.18
N LEU A 30 -4.69 -24.21 -23.91
CA LEU A 30 -4.99 -24.75 -22.57
C LEU A 30 -3.95 -25.79 -22.10
N ALA A 31 -3.36 -26.54 -23.02
CA ALA A 31 -2.31 -27.50 -22.68
C ALA A 31 -1.07 -26.83 -22.09
N GLU A 32 -0.72 -25.63 -22.56
CA GLU A 32 0.45 -24.87 -22.09
C GLU A 32 0.22 -24.25 -20.71
N ILE A 33 -1.03 -23.90 -20.39
CA ILE A 33 -1.36 -23.18 -19.15
C ILE A 33 -2.18 -24.01 -18.16
N ARG A 34 -2.46 -25.27 -18.45
CA ARG A 34 -3.38 -26.11 -17.68
C ARG A 34 -3.08 -26.13 -16.18
N THR A 35 -1.82 -26.33 -15.82
CA THR A 35 -1.40 -26.39 -14.41
C THR A 35 -1.68 -25.07 -13.69
N ARG A 36 -1.37 -23.94 -14.34
CA ARG A 36 -1.65 -22.61 -13.81
C ARG A 36 -3.14 -22.35 -13.70
N ALA A 37 -3.91 -22.65 -14.77
CA ALA A 37 -5.36 -22.46 -14.78
C ALA A 37 -6.06 -23.26 -13.69
N ILE A 38 -5.63 -24.51 -13.42
CA ILE A 38 -6.16 -25.31 -12.32
C ILE A 38 -5.78 -24.70 -10.96
N GLY A 39 -4.57 -24.17 -10.80
CA GLY A 39 -4.14 -23.47 -9.58
C GLY A 39 -4.97 -22.24 -9.33
N ASP A 40 -5.13 -21.39 -10.31
CA ASP A 40 -5.93 -20.16 -10.25
C ASP A 40 -7.41 -20.48 -9.95
N TRP A 41 -7.98 -21.49 -10.60
CA TRP A 41 -9.35 -21.93 -10.33
C TRP A 41 -9.53 -22.43 -8.89
N LYS A 42 -8.59 -23.27 -8.40
CA LYS A 42 -8.64 -23.77 -7.01
C LYS A 42 -8.56 -22.64 -6.00
N LEU A 43 -7.75 -21.62 -6.25
CA LEU A 43 -7.67 -20.45 -5.38
C LEU A 43 -8.99 -19.68 -5.35
N VAL A 44 -9.60 -19.44 -6.49
CA VAL A 44 -10.90 -18.76 -6.59
C VAL A 44 -11.99 -19.53 -5.83
N GLU A 45 -12.06 -20.86 -6.00
CA GLU A 45 -13.05 -21.67 -5.28
C GLU A 45 -12.77 -21.74 -3.78
N ALA A 46 -11.50 -21.76 -3.37
CA ALA A 46 -11.14 -21.75 -1.95
C ALA A 46 -11.52 -20.42 -1.27
N ILE A 47 -11.26 -19.29 -1.92
CA ILE A 47 -11.67 -17.96 -1.42
C ILE A 47 -13.18 -17.85 -1.32
N LYS A 48 -13.91 -18.38 -2.31
CA LYS A 48 -15.38 -18.40 -2.29
C LYS A 48 -15.90 -19.23 -1.12
N ALA A 49 -15.36 -20.42 -0.90
CA ALA A 49 -15.75 -21.26 0.26
C ALA A 49 -15.41 -20.58 1.60
N ALA A 50 -14.23 -19.97 1.71
CA ALA A 50 -13.84 -19.22 2.92
C ALA A 50 -14.79 -18.04 3.19
N ARG A 51 -15.22 -17.33 2.16
CA ARG A 51 -16.20 -16.25 2.26
C ARG A 51 -17.56 -16.77 2.76
N GLU A 52 -18.04 -17.86 2.20
CA GLU A 52 -19.31 -18.48 2.60
C GLU A 52 -19.24 -18.89 4.09
N GLU A 53 -18.13 -19.48 4.53
CA GLU A 53 -17.89 -19.85 5.92
C GLU A 53 -17.81 -18.62 6.85
N ALA A 54 -17.03 -17.61 6.50
CA ALA A 54 -16.94 -16.37 7.25
C ALA A 54 -18.27 -15.63 7.34
N THR A 55 -19.10 -15.70 6.29
CA THR A 55 -20.44 -15.13 6.28
C THR A 55 -21.37 -15.93 7.20
N ALA A 56 -21.30 -17.25 7.19
CA ALA A 56 -22.07 -18.09 8.10
C ALA A 56 -21.70 -17.83 9.57
N LEU A 57 -20.40 -17.73 9.86
CA LEU A 57 -19.89 -17.37 11.18
C LEU A 57 -20.38 -15.99 11.62
N SER A 58 -20.42 -15.02 10.72
CA SER A 58 -20.83 -13.65 11.05
C SER A 58 -22.29 -13.53 11.50
N VAL A 59 -23.16 -14.48 11.16
CA VAL A 59 -24.58 -14.50 11.57
C VAL A 59 -24.86 -15.44 12.73
N ASP A 60 -23.99 -16.40 13.01
CA ASP A 60 -24.11 -17.30 14.16
C ASP A 60 -23.30 -16.74 15.35
N GLU A 61 -23.99 -16.07 16.27
CA GLU A 61 -23.35 -15.42 17.41
C GLU A 61 -22.59 -16.38 18.32
N ALA A 62 -23.10 -17.59 18.52
CA ALA A 62 -22.45 -18.58 19.37
C ALA A 62 -21.18 -19.15 18.71
N ALA A 63 -21.23 -19.45 17.42
CA ALA A 63 -20.09 -19.91 16.66
C ALA A 63 -19.03 -18.82 16.53
N PHE A 64 -19.45 -17.58 16.28
CA PHE A 64 -18.55 -16.44 16.23
C PHE A 64 -17.81 -16.26 17.57
N ALA A 65 -18.53 -16.18 18.69
CA ALA A 65 -17.95 -16.01 20.02
C ALA A 65 -17.00 -17.16 20.42
N ALA A 66 -17.26 -18.37 19.95
CA ALA A 66 -16.41 -19.54 20.23
C ALA A 66 -15.10 -19.53 19.43
N SER A 67 -15.07 -18.89 18.26
CA SER A 67 -13.92 -18.88 17.33
C SER A 67 -13.20 -17.52 17.27
N ALA A 68 -13.82 -16.45 17.77
CA ALA A 68 -13.27 -15.10 17.68
C ALA A 68 -12.15 -14.85 18.70
N GLU A 69 -11.15 -14.13 18.26
CA GLU A 69 -10.10 -13.60 19.09
C GLU A 69 -10.30 -12.09 19.27
N THR A 70 -10.36 -11.65 20.54
CA THR A 70 -10.56 -10.22 20.85
C THR A 70 -9.24 -9.51 20.92
N THR A 71 -9.04 -8.52 20.07
CA THR A 71 -7.82 -7.72 20.01
C THR A 71 -8.14 -6.22 19.93
N ALA A 72 -7.41 -5.41 20.71
CA ALA A 72 -7.51 -3.96 20.64
C ALA A 72 -6.51 -3.40 19.63
N PHE A 73 -6.98 -2.55 18.72
CA PHE A 73 -6.14 -1.93 17.70
C PHE A 73 -6.61 -0.52 17.35
N ARG A 74 -5.72 0.22 16.73
CA ARG A 74 -5.98 1.59 16.26
C ARG A 74 -6.61 1.61 14.87
N ARG A 75 -7.24 2.72 14.50
CA ARG A 75 -7.83 2.92 13.15
C ARG A 75 -6.82 2.72 12.01
N THR A 76 -5.54 2.89 12.28
CA THR A 76 -4.45 2.65 11.32
C THR A 76 -4.12 1.17 11.11
N GLY A 77 -4.67 0.26 11.92
CA GLY A 77 -4.32 -1.15 11.98
C GLY A 77 -3.19 -1.46 12.97
N THR A 78 -2.61 -0.45 13.61
CA THR A 78 -1.57 -0.66 14.63
C THR A 78 -2.14 -1.43 15.83
N GLY A 79 -1.50 -2.51 16.20
CA GLY A 79 -1.97 -3.45 17.23
C GLY A 79 -2.51 -4.77 16.66
N LEU A 80 -2.72 -4.87 15.36
CA LEU A 80 -3.03 -6.12 14.66
C LEU A 80 -1.76 -6.71 14.04
N ASP A 81 -1.46 -7.95 14.40
CA ASP A 81 -0.38 -8.73 13.76
C ASP A 81 -0.95 -9.51 12.56
N HIS A 82 -1.28 -8.78 11.50
CA HIS A 82 -1.88 -9.35 10.30
C HIS A 82 -1.52 -8.53 9.05
N GLU A 83 -1.28 -9.19 7.92
CA GLU A 83 -0.94 -8.50 6.66
C GLU A 83 -2.06 -7.54 6.20
N ALA A 84 -3.32 -7.92 6.42
CA ALA A 84 -4.50 -7.11 6.11
C ALA A 84 -4.91 -6.14 7.23
N ALA A 85 -4.04 -5.83 8.20
CA ALA A 85 -4.37 -5.03 9.38
C ALA A 85 -5.13 -3.72 9.06
N ARG A 86 -4.73 -3.00 8.01
CA ARG A 86 -5.40 -1.77 7.58
C ARG A 86 -6.81 -2.02 7.05
N LEU A 87 -7.00 -3.11 6.33
CA LEU A 87 -8.29 -3.48 5.76
C LEU A 87 -9.26 -3.89 6.87
N ILE A 88 -8.79 -4.71 7.82
CA ILE A 88 -9.54 -5.11 9.01
C ILE A 88 -9.92 -3.88 9.84
N ALA A 89 -8.98 -2.99 10.11
CA ALA A 89 -9.24 -1.76 10.85
C ALA A 89 -10.25 -0.86 10.13
N SER A 90 -10.13 -0.70 8.81
CA SER A 90 -11.09 0.06 8.02
C SER A 90 -12.50 -0.51 8.11
N ALA A 91 -12.64 -1.82 8.07
CA ALA A 91 -13.94 -2.50 8.22
C ALA A 91 -14.52 -2.31 9.62
N ALA A 92 -13.70 -2.55 10.67
CA ALA A 92 -14.12 -2.43 12.07
C ALA A 92 -14.56 -1.01 12.45
N PHE A 93 -13.82 0.02 12.00
CA PHE A 93 -14.17 1.41 12.28
C PHE A 93 -15.22 1.99 11.32
N GLY A 94 -15.61 1.27 10.30
CA GLY A 94 -16.65 1.64 9.34
C GLY A 94 -18.00 0.96 9.56
N GLN A 95 -18.17 0.23 10.67
CA GLN A 95 -19.41 -0.44 11.06
C GLN A 95 -19.84 -0.01 12.46
N ASP A 96 -21.10 -0.26 12.81
CA ASP A 96 -21.61 0.03 14.13
C ASP A 96 -21.16 -1.02 15.17
N ILE A 97 -21.21 -0.62 16.45
CA ILE A 97 -20.87 -1.53 17.54
C ILE A 97 -21.87 -2.70 17.55
N GLY A 98 -21.35 -3.91 17.60
CA GLY A 98 -22.12 -5.15 17.54
C GLY A 98 -22.39 -5.67 16.13
N GLU A 99 -22.08 -4.89 15.09
CA GLU A 99 -22.18 -5.37 13.72
C GLU A 99 -21.00 -6.29 13.34
N ASN A 100 -21.32 -7.23 12.46
CA ASN A 100 -20.35 -8.13 11.84
C ASN A 100 -20.14 -7.76 10.37
N ARG A 101 -18.89 -7.79 9.92
CA ARG A 101 -18.53 -7.61 8.51
C ARG A 101 -17.50 -8.63 8.09
N VAL A 102 -17.65 -9.16 6.90
CA VAL A 102 -16.64 -10.02 6.28
C VAL A 102 -15.70 -9.16 5.44
N VAL A 103 -14.41 -9.31 5.70
CA VAL A 103 -13.30 -8.68 4.98
C VAL A 103 -12.63 -9.75 4.14
N GLU A 104 -12.49 -9.49 2.84
CA GLU A 104 -11.82 -10.41 1.92
C GLU A 104 -10.44 -9.87 1.56
N THR A 105 -9.47 -10.76 1.59
CA THR A 105 -8.13 -10.53 1.04
C THR A 105 -7.92 -11.41 -0.19
N GLY A 106 -6.74 -11.34 -0.81
CA GLY A 106 -6.42 -12.23 -1.94
C GLY A 106 -6.33 -13.71 -1.57
N SER A 107 -6.29 -14.06 -0.26
CA SER A 107 -6.06 -15.42 0.23
C SER A 107 -6.99 -15.84 1.37
N GLU A 108 -7.73 -14.92 1.97
CA GLU A 108 -8.48 -15.16 3.22
C GLU A 108 -9.81 -14.40 3.22
N ALA A 109 -10.78 -14.91 4.00
CA ALA A 109 -11.99 -14.20 4.38
C ALA A 109 -12.06 -14.14 5.92
N ILE A 110 -12.19 -12.93 6.47
CA ILE A 110 -12.10 -12.65 7.89
C ILE A 110 -13.41 -12.01 8.34
N ALA A 111 -14.10 -12.65 9.30
CA ALA A 111 -15.28 -12.06 9.93
C ALA A 111 -14.82 -11.14 11.08
N VAL A 112 -15.21 -9.87 11.01
CA VAL A 112 -14.82 -8.82 11.97
C VAL A 112 -16.05 -8.28 12.67
N ARG A 113 -16.01 -8.19 14.00
CA ARG A 113 -17.04 -7.58 14.84
C ARG A 113 -16.44 -6.45 15.65
N THR A 114 -17.13 -5.32 15.70
CA THR A 114 -16.73 -4.20 16.55
C THR A 114 -17.46 -4.29 17.88
N GLU A 115 -16.76 -4.62 18.95
CA GLU A 115 -17.36 -4.72 20.29
C GLU A 115 -17.39 -3.38 21.01
N THR A 116 -16.31 -2.60 20.90
CA THR A 116 -16.17 -1.32 21.59
C THR A 116 -15.29 -0.38 20.78
N ILE A 117 -15.64 0.89 20.80
CA ILE A 117 -14.80 1.97 20.24
C ILE A 117 -14.42 2.89 21.40
N THR A 118 -13.13 2.93 21.72
CA THR A 118 -12.59 3.84 22.74
C THR A 118 -12.14 5.13 22.05
N PRO A 119 -12.65 6.31 22.46
CA PRO A 119 -12.14 7.58 21.95
C PRO A 119 -10.66 7.77 22.28
N ALA A 120 -9.94 8.51 21.43
CA ALA A 120 -8.57 8.86 21.70
C ALA A 120 -8.50 9.84 22.90
N GLU A 121 -7.45 9.73 23.70
CA GLU A 121 -7.17 10.66 24.79
C GLU A 121 -6.91 12.08 24.25
N GLU A 122 -7.29 13.09 25.01
CA GLU A 122 -7.15 14.49 24.60
C GLU A 122 -5.69 14.89 24.34
N SER A 123 -4.76 14.32 25.09
CA SER A 123 -3.32 14.48 24.86
C SER A 123 -2.88 13.95 23.49
N GLU A 124 -3.33 12.76 23.10
CA GLU A 124 -3.03 12.16 21.80
C GLU A 124 -3.62 12.97 20.64
N LEU A 125 -4.82 13.51 20.82
CA LEU A 125 -5.46 14.39 19.85
C LEU A 125 -4.67 15.69 19.66
N THR A 126 -4.20 16.27 20.76
CA THR A 126 -3.40 17.50 20.74
C THR A 126 -2.06 17.29 20.03
N GLU A 127 -1.34 16.21 20.34
CA GLU A 127 -0.07 15.86 19.70
C GLU A 127 -0.25 15.63 18.20
N THR A 128 -1.27 14.85 17.83
CA THR A 128 -1.58 14.55 16.42
C THR A 128 -1.94 15.83 15.66
N ALA A 129 -2.74 16.72 16.26
CA ALA A 129 -3.10 18.01 15.68
C ALA A 129 -1.86 18.90 15.45
N GLN A 130 -0.91 18.88 16.40
CA GLN A 130 0.34 19.62 16.26
C GLN A 130 1.21 19.08 15.12
N LEU A 131 1.36 17.76 15.03
CA LEU A 131 2.09 17.11 13.94
C LEU A 131 1.48 17.45 12.57
N LEU A 132 0.16 17.36 12.45
CA LEU A 132 -0.56 17.70 11.21
C LEU A 132 -0.38 19.17 10.82
N ARG A 133 -0.46 20.09 11.79
CA ARG A 133 -0.21 21.53 11.55
C ARG A 133 1.21 21.76 11.03
N ASN A 134 2.21 21.14 11.67
CA ASN A 134 3.60 21.27 11.25
C ASN A 134 3.83 20.70 9.84
N PHE A 135 3.24 19.55 9.54
CA PHE A 135 3.31 18.93 8.21
C PHE A 135 2.66 19.82 7.16
N THR A 136 1.44 20.27 7.41
CA THR A 136 0.69 21.14 6.48
C THR A 136 1.42 22.47 6.24
N THR A 137 1.96 23.07 7.30
CA THR A 137 2.73 24.31 7.17
C THR A 137 3.95 24.13 6.28
N ARG A 138 4.70 23.05 6.47
CA ARG A 138 5.86 22.75 5.61
C ARG A 138 5.46 22.47 4.17
N ALA A 139 4.38 21.73 3.94
CA ALA A 139 3.87 21.45 2.61
C ALA A 139 3.47 22.74 1.87
N ILE A 140 2.75 23.64 2.54
CA ILE A 140 2.38 24.95 1.98
C ILE A 140 3.62 25.79 1.69
N GLN A 141 4.61 25.83 2.59
CA GLN A 141 5.86 26.55 2.36
C GLN A 141 6.60 26.02 1.14
N GLN A 142 6.69 24.70 0.98
CA GLN A 142 7.33 24.08 -0.18
C GLN A 142 6.58 24.38 -1.49
N ASP A 143 5.26 24.34 -1.46
CA ASP A 143 4.43 24.64 -2.62
C ASP A 143 4.59 26.11 -3.07
N ILE A 144 4.55 27.06 -2.12
CA ILE A 144 4.78 28.48 -2.40
C ILE A 144 6.18 28.70 -2.99
N LEU A 145 7.22 28.12 -2.38
CA LEU A 145 8.59 28.26 -2.88
C LEU A 145 8.76 27.62 -4.25
N GLY A 146 8.15 26.44 -4.47
CA GLY A 146 8.17 25.77 -5.76
C GLY A 146 7.48 26.58 -6.84
N THR A 147 6.31 27.12 -6.55
CA THR A 147 5.55 27.97 -7.49
C THR A 147 6.29 29.27 -7.79
N LEU A 148 6.85 29.93 -6.78
CA LEU A 148 7.64 31.12 -6.95
C LEU A 148 8.90 30.87 -7.79
N SER A 149 9.62 29.78 -7.48
CA SER A 149 10.80 29.38 -8.23
C SER A 149 10.48 29.08 -9.71
N ALA A 150 9.38 28.37 -9.96
CA ALA A 150 8.92 28.07 -11.31
C ALA A 150 8.53 29.33 -12.08
N ASP A 151 7.87 30.29 -11.42
CA ASP A 151 7.47 31.55 -12.02
C ASP A 151 8.67 32.45 -12.32
N LEU A 152 9.60 32.57 -11.38
CA LEU A 152 10.85 33.30 -11.58
C LEU A 152 11.69 32.70 -12.72
N SER A 153 11.80 31.37 -12.79
CA SER A 153 12.52 30.68 -13.87
C SER A 153 11.89 30.97 -15.23
N ARG A 154 10.57 31.03 -15.30
CA ARG A 154 9.83 31.32 -16.53
C ARG A 154 9.94 32.77 -16.96
N THR A 155 9.86 33.70 -15.98
CA THR A 155 9.86 35.14 -16.24
C THR A 155 11.23 35.66 -16.57
N HIS A 156 12.27 35.07 -15.98
CA HIS A 156 13.66 35.58 -16.12
C HIS A 156 14.57 34.66 -16.96
N ASP A 157 14.01 33.64 -17.64
CA ASP A 157 14.75 32.67 -18.46
C ASP A 157 16.02 32.13 -17.75
N LEU A 158 15.86 31.75 -16.47
CA LEU A 158 16.95 31.30 -15.63
C LEU A 158 17.40 29.90 -16.04
N GLN A 159 18.60 29.83 -16.64
CA GLN A 159 19.23 28.54 -16.93
C GLN A 159 20.19 28.16 -15.79
N ILE A 160 19.80 27.13 -15.02
CA ILE A 160 20.67 26.55 -14.00
C ILE A 160 21.69 25.63 -14.70
N ARG A 161 22.95 26.06 -14.82
CA ARG A 161 24.05 25.22 -15.34
C ARG A 161 24.58 24.35 -14.21
N LEU A 162 24.01 23.14 -14.05
CA LEU A 162 24.43 22.17 -13.04
C LEU A 162 25.92 21.85 -13.05
N GLY A 163 26.58 21.87 -14.24
CA GLY A 163 28.02 21.67 -14.36
C GLY A 163 28.86 22.73 -13.64
N GLY A 164 28.40 23.99 -13.57
CA GLY A 164 29.10 25.05 -12.83
C GLY A 164 29.00 24.89 -11.30
N VAL A 165 27.89 24.38 -10.81
CA VAL A 165 27.69 24.13 -9.38
C VAL A 165 28.55 22.95 -8.90
N GLN A 166 28.68 21.90 -9.71
CA GLN A 166 29.56 20.78 -9.40
C GLN A 166 31.03 21.17 -9.34
N GLN A 167 31.49 22.04 -10.23
CA GLN A 167 32.88 22.52 -10.19
C GLN A 167 33.19 23.36 -8.95
N LEU A 168 32.22 24.14 -8.45
CA LEU A 168 32.37 24.92 -7.22
C LEU A 168 32.44 24.05 -5.98
N LEU A 169 31.71 22.91 -5.96
CA LEU A 169 31.71 21.97 -4.84
C LEU A 169 32.95 21.06 -4.79
N ILE A 170 33.58 20.78 -5.93
CA ILE A 170 34.76 19.92 -6.03
C ILE A 170 36.07 20.74 -5.90
N GLY A 171 36.01 22.04 -6.15
CA GLY A 171 37.19 22.94 -6.16
C GLY A 171 37.65 23.45 -4.79
N THR A 172 37.11 22.98 -3.68
CA THR A 172 37.46 23.39 -2.31
C THR A 172 38.05 22.22 -1.52
N GLN A 173 39.02 21.49 -2.09
CA GLN A 173 39.92 20.62 -1.32
C GLN A 173 41.38 21.08 -1.53
#